data_e25e67ff913a639b3d7221e590cf9693
#
_entry.id   e25e67ff913a639b3d7221e590cf9693
#
_cell.length_a   1.000
_cell.length_b   1.000
_cell.length_c   1.000
_cell.angle_alpha   90.00
_cell.angle_beta   90.00
_cell.angle_gamma   90.00
#
_symmetry.space_group_name_H-M   'P 1'
#
loop_
_entity.id
_entity.type
_entity.pdbx_description
1 polymer ?
#
loop_
_entity_poly.entity_id
_entity_poly.type
_entity_poly.pdbx_seq_one_letter_code
_entity_poly.pdbx_strand_id
1 'polypeptide(L)'
;MSNFHSIDLHQLSINPFQAIADQWMLITAEKPVDGQPKANTMTASWGGLGHLWGKDVAFAFIRPQRYTKQFVDENDCFSLCFFGGEQMEALRYLGTASGRDEDKIAKS
;
A
#
# COMPACT_ATOMS: atom_id res chain seq x y z
N MET A 1 8.15 -18.59 -6.42
CA MET A 1 8.62 -18.05 -7.70
C MET A 1 7.97 -16.70 -7.97
N SER A 2 8.77 -15.73 -8.22
CA SER A 2 8.27 -14.38 -8.44
C SER A 2 8.05 -14.09 -9.92
N ASN A 3 6.93 -13.49 -10.26
CA ASN A 3 6.67 -12.94 -11.58
C ASN A 3 7.01 -11.45 -11.65
N PHE A 4 7.69 -10.93 -10.62
CA PHE A 4 8.03 -9.52 -10.56
C PHE A 4 9.30 -9.23 -11.35
N HIS A 5 9.30 -8.09 -12.00
CA HIS A 5 10.46 -7.59 -12.75
C HIS A 5 10.70 -6.14 -12.31
N SER A 6 11.97 -5.79 -12.15
CA SER A 6 12.32 -4.38 -11.95
C SER A 6 12.16 -3.61 -13.24
N ILE A 7 11.56 -2.44 -13.16
CA ILE A 7 11.42 -1.56 -14.32
C ILE A 7 11.91 -0.16 -13.96
N ASP A 8 12.27 0.61 -14.99
CA ASP A 8 12.50 2.04 -14.85
C ASP A 8 11.14 2.73 -14.70
N LEU A 9 10.98 3.58 -13.69
CA LEU A 9 9.72 4.29 -13.46
C LEU A 9 9.29 5.10 -14.67
N HIS A 10 10.23 5.59 -15.47
CA HIS A 10 9.89 6.35 -16.66
C HIS A 10 9.33 5.50 -17.80
N GLN A 11 9.39 4.17 -17.65
CA GLN A 11 8.75 3.23 -18.58
C GLN A 11 7.37 2.80 -18.11
N LEU A 12 6.94 3.24 -16.94
CA LEU A 12 5.65 2.86 -16.38
C LEU A 12 4.52 3.50 -17.18
N SER A 13 3.60 2.66 -17.66
CA SER A 13 2.41 3.12 -18.39
C SER A 13 1.19 2.89 -17.51
N ILE A 14 0.76 3.93 -16.82
CA ILE A 14 -0.34 3.85 -15.86
C ILE A 14 -1.10 5.17 -15.87
N ASN A 15 -2.42 5.10 -15.76
CA ASN A 15 -3.23 6.27 -15.49
C ASN A 15 -3.39 6.39 -13.97
N PRO A 16 -2.68 7.31 -13.31
CA PRO A 16 -2.70 7.37 -11.85
C PRO A 16 -4.07 7.74 -11.30
N PHE A 17 -4.85 8.49 -12.03
CA PHE A 17 -6.20 8.84 -11.56
C PHE A 17 -7.08 7.60 -11.47
N GLN A 18 -7.06 6.77 -12.50
CA GLN A 18 -7.82 5.52 -12.49
C GLN A 18 -7.26 4.52 -11.49
N ALA A 19 -5.93 4.36 -11.45
CA ALA A 19 -5.30 3.38 -10.60
C ALA A 19 -5.54 3.68 -9.12
N ILE A 20 -5.53 4.95 -8.74
CA ILE A 20 -5.69 5.33 -7.34
C ILE A 20 -7.16 5.48 -6.97
N ALA A 21 -7.95 6.20 -7.77
CA ALA A 21 -9.34 6.49 -7.42
C ALA A 21 -10.26 5.30 -7.61
N ASP A 22 -10.06 4.52 -8.67
CA ASP A 22 -11.00 3.47 -9.05
C ASP A 22 -10.52 2.06 -8.74
N GLN A 23 -9.23 1.80 -8.90
CA GLN A 23 -8.66 0.47 -8.67
C GLN A 23 -8.09 0.31 -7.28
N TRP A 24 -7.76 1.43 -6.63
CA TRP A 24 -7.20 1.52 -5.29
C TRP A 24 -5.79 0.93 -5.21
N MET A 25 -5.11 1.21 -4.12
CA MET A 25 -3.77 0.70 -3.87
C MET A 25 -3.68 0.11 -2.47
N LEU A 26 -2.72 -0.79 -2.27
CA LEU A 26 -2.39 -1.29 -0.94
C LEU A 26 -1.12 -0.60 -0.46
N ILE A 27 -1.19 -0.02 0.72
CA ILE A 27 -0.04 0.52 1.44
C ILE A 27 0.38 -0.52 2.46
N THR A 28 1.61 -0.99 2.38
CA THR A 28 2.10 -2.05 3.25
C THR A 28 3.42 -1.64 3.88
N ALA A 29 3.57 -1.91 5.16
CA ALA A 29 4.81 -1.67 5.89
C ALA A 29 4.98 -2.71 6.98
N GLU A 30 6.19 -2.81 7.51
CA GLU A 30 6.54 -3.75 8.58
C GLU A 30 7.00 -3.01 9.81
N LYS A 31 6.80 -3.63 10.96
CA LYS A 31 7.45 -3.24 12.21
C LYS A 31 7.55 -4.45 13.11
N PRO A 32 8.49 -4.44 14.10
CA PRO A 32 8.50 -5.51 15.10
C PRO A 32 7.28 -5.42 16.01
N VAL A 33 6.67 -6.57 16.25
CA VAL A 33 5.60 -6.72 17.23
C VAL A 33 5.95 -7.93 18.07
N ASP A 34 6.11 -7.73 19.36
CA ASP A 34 6.53 -8.79 20.30
C ASP A 34 7.83 -9.47 19.84
N GLY A 35 8.77 -8.67 19.33
CA GLY A 35 10.07 -9.15 18.91
C GLY A 35 10.10 -9.84 17.54
N GLN A 36 8.99 -9.90 16.83
CA GLN A 36 8.90 -10.54 15.52
C GLN A 36 8.49 -9.51 14.45
N PRO A 37 9.06 -9.60 13.24
CA PRO A 37 8.63 -8.73 12.16
C PRO A 37 7.19 -9.05 11.78
N LYS A 38 6.39 -8.00 11.65
CA LYS A 38 5.00 -8.13 11.27
C LYS A 38 4.67 -7.09 10.22
N ALA A 39 3.98 -7.52 9.18
CA ALA A 39 3.49 -6.62 8.12
C ALA A 39 2.04 -6.26 8.38
N ASN A 40 1.66 -5.06 8.01
CA ASN A 40 0.27 -4.67 7.95
C ASN A 40 0.03 -3.88 6.67
N THR A 41 -1.18 -3.96 6.16
CA THR A 41 -1.55 -3.33 4.91
C THR A 41 -2.91 -2.64 5.05
N MET A 42 -3.14 -1.64 4.21
CA MET A 42 -4.43 -0.97 4.14
C MET A 42 -4.72 -0.58 2.70
N THR A 43 -5.98 -0.60 2.34
CA THR A 43 -6.44 -0.10 1.06
C THR A 43 -6.53 1.42 1.12
N ALA A 44 -6.07 2.09 0.09
CA ALA A 44 -6.09 3.54 0.00
C ALA A 44 -6.51 3.96 -1.41
N SER A 45 -7.23 5.08 -1.47
CA SER A 45 -7.64 5.69 -2.74
C SER A 45 -7.28 7.17 -2.80
N TRP A 46 -6.45 7.64 -1.89
CA TRP A 46 -5.99 9.03 -1.85
C TRP A 46 -4.47 9.06 -1.98
N GLY A 47 -3.99 9.81 -2.96
CA GLY A 47 -2.57 9.95 -3.18
C GLY A 47 -2.27 10.39 -4.60
N GLY A 48 -1.03 10.21 -5.02
CA GLY A 48 -0.62 10.58 -6.35
C GLY A 48 0.77 10.09 -6.67
N LEU A 49 1.13 10.21 -7.93
CA LEU A 49 2.47 9.95 -8.43
C LEU A 49 2.99 11.25 -9.04
N GLY A 50 4.24 11.56 -8.79
CA GLY A 50 4.76 12.82 -9.30
C GLY A 50 6.25 12.94 -9.20
N HIS A 51 6.73 14.19 -9.23
CA HIS A 51 8.15 14.49 -9.22
C HIS A 51 8.38 15.64 -8.25
N LEU A 52 9.33 15.48 -7.33
CA LEU A 52 9.59 16.47 -6.30
C LEU A 52 11.08 16.43 -5.94
N TRP A 53 11.71 17.60 -5.93
CA TRP A 53 13.11 17.75 -5.59
C TRP A 53 14.03 16.85 -6.42
N GLY A 54 13.74 16.77 -7.73
CA GLY A 54 14.55 15.96 -8.64
C GLY A 54 14.37 14.46 -8.50
N LYS A 55 13.31 14.01 -7.85
CA LYS A 55 13.05 12.59 -7.63
C LYS A 55 11.63 12.22 -8.03
N ASP A 56 11.48 11.01 -8.53
CA ASP A 56 10.18 10.43 -8.77
C ASP A 56 9.61 9.95 -7.44
N VAL A 57 8.39 10.38 -7.13
CA VAL A 57 7.80 10.15 -5.80
C VAL A 57 6.37 9.67 -5.92
N ALA A 58 5.94 8.95 -4.90
CA ALA A 58 4.54 8.63 -4.68
C ALA A 58 4.07 9.33 -3.42
N PHE A 59 2.87 9.87 -3.47
CA PHE A 59 2.23 10.51 -2.32
C PHE A 59 1.14 9.59 -1.80
N ALA A 60 1.13 9.38 -0.50
CA ALA A 60 0.08 8.60 0.15
C ALA A 60 -0.39 9.36 1.38
N PHE A 61 -1.70 9.36 1.61
CA PHE A 61 -2.29 10.05 2.75
C PHE A 61 -2.90 8.99 3.67
N ILE A 62 -2.40 8.91 4.89
CA ILE A 62 -2.80 7.90 5.85
C ILE A 62 -3.41 8.58 7.05
N ARG A 63 -4.68 8.25 7.35
CA ARG A 63 -5.34 8.82 8.51
C ARG A 63 -4.67 8.34 9.80
N PRO A 64 -4.55 9.20 10.82
CA PRO A 64 -3.89 8.82 12.08
C PRO A 64 -4.51 7.60 12.78
N GLN A 65 -5.80 7.36 12.60
CA GLN A 65 -6.49 6.24 13.23
C GLN A 65 -6.24 4.90 12.57
N ARG A 66 -5.66 4.87 11.36
CA ARG A 66 -5.36 3.60 10.69
C ARG A 66 -4.18 2.92 11.36
N TYR A 67 -4.31 1.63 11.58
CA TYR A 67 -3.26 0.86 12.24
C TYR A 67 -1.96 0.83 11.43
N THR A 68 -2.07 0.77 10.12
CA THR A 68 -0.91 0.79 9.21
C THR A 68 -0.04 2.03 9.40
N LYS A 69 -0.62 3.15 9.86
CA LYS A 69 0.16 4.36 10.10
C LYS A 69 1.30 4.11 11.09
N GLN A 70 1.07 3.31 12.12
CA GLN A 70 2.12 2.98 13.09
C GLN A 70 3.28 2.24 12.41
N PHE A 71 2.95 1.40 11.44
CA PHE A 71 3.97 0.63 10.70
C PHE A 71 4.78 1.54 9.78
N VAL A 72 4.12 2.45 9.08
CA VAL A 72 4.80 3.40 8.19
C VAL A 72 5.68 4.35 8.98
N ASP A 73 5.22 4.83 10.15
CA ASP A 73 5.97 5.76 10.98
C ASP A 73 7.25 5.14 11.55
N GLU A 74 7.28 3.82 11.75
CA GLU A 74 8.42 3.13 12.34
C GLU A 74 9.36 2.49 11.32
N ASN A 75 9.15 2.76 10.04
CA ASN A 75 9.99 2.17 9.00
C ASN A 75 10.43 3.26 8.02
N ASP A 76 11.59 3.07 7.41
CA ASP A 76 12.11 4.02 6.43
C ASP A 76 11.43 3.89 5.06
N CYS A 77 10.72 2.80 4.84
CA CYS A 77 10.07 2.57 3.55
C CYS A 77 8.75 1.85 3.73
N PHE A 78 7.92 1.97 2.70
CA PHE A 78 6.67 1.25 2.58
C PHE A 78 6.46 0.93 1.11
N SER A 79 5.58 -0.02 0.82
CA SER A 79 5.27 -0.37 -0.55
C SER A 79 3.87 0.10 -0.92
N LEU A 80 3.70 0.40 -2.21
CA LEU A 80 2.39 0.67 -2.81
C LEU A 80 2.18 -0.37 -3.90
N CYS A 81 1.05 -1.06 -3.84
CA CYS A 81 0.71 -2.08 -4.82
C CYS A 81 -0.61 -1.77 -5.49
N PHE A 82 -0.65 -1.92 -6.81
CA PHE A 82 -1.84 -1.72 -7.63
C PHE A 82 -2.23 -3.04 -8.28
N PHE A 83 -3.53 -3.34 -8.30
CA PHE A 83 -4.04 -4.59 -8.82
C PHE A 83 -5.13 -4.33 -9.85
N GLY A 84 -5.48 -5.35 -10.62
CA GLY A 84 -6.62 -5.29 -11.51
C GLY A 84 -7.94 -5.42 -10.76
N GLY A 85 -9.04 -5.18 -11.48
CA GLY A 85 -10.38 -5.18 -10.88
C GLY A 85 -10.80 -6.50 -10.24
N GLU A 86 -10.16 -7.61 -10.60
CA GLU A 86 -10.44 -8.92 -10.03
C GLU A 86 -10.07 -9.04 -8.56
N GLN A 87 -9.30 -8.09 -8.03
CA GLN A 87 -8.88 -8.10 -6.62
C GLN A 87 -9.73 -7.18 -5.74
N MET A 88 -10.81 -6.63 -6.25
CA MET A 88 -11.59 -5.62 -5.53
C MET A 88 -12.16 -6.12 -4.20
N GLU A 89 -12.58 -7.38 -4.12
CA GLU A 89 -13.09 -7.93 -2.87
C GLU A 89 -12.04 -7.96 -1.79
N ALA A 90 -10.83 -8.42 -2.12
CA ALA A 90 -9.72 -8.43 -1.17
C ALA A 90 -9.35 -7.01 -0.75
N LEU A 91 -9.35 -6.06 -1.69
CA LEU A 91 -9.05 -4.67 -1.39
C LEU A 91 -10.08 -4.05 -0.45
N ARG A 92 -11.37 -4.36 -0.63
CA ARG A 92 -12.41 -3.88 0.28
C ARG A 92 -12.24 -4.42 1.68
N TYR A 93 -11.97 -5.71 1.79
CA TYR A 93 -11.72 -6.33 3.09
C TYR A 93 -10.53 -5.69 3.80
N LEU A 94 -9.42 -5.53 3.09
CA LEU A 94 -8.20 -4.95 3.66
C LEU A 94 -8.36 -3.47 4.01
N GLY A 95 -9.35 -2.80 3.43
CA GLY A 95 -9.66 -1.41 3.74
C GLY A 95 -10.61 -1.24 4.91
N THR A 96 -11.36 -2.27 5.30
CA THR A 96 -12.35 -2.20 6.38
C THR A 96 -11.88 -2.91 7.65
N ALA A 97 -11.18 -4.02 7.54
CA ALA A 97 -10.66 -4.74 8.70
C ALA A 97 -9.43 -4.02 9.26
N SER A 98 -9.22 -4.12 10.57
CA SER A 98 -8.03 -3.57 11.21
C SER A 98 -7.09 -4.69 11.63
N GLY A 99 -5.79 -4.50 11.37
CA GLY A 99 -4.76 -5.41 11.84
C GLY A 99 -4.63 -5.44 13.35
N ARG A 100 -5.25 -4.48 14.07
CA ARG A 100 -5.34 -4.54 15.53
C ARG A 100 -6.21 -5.68 15.99
N ASP A 101 -7.25 -5.98 15.22
CA ASP A 101 -8.29 -6.94 15.61
C ASP A 101 -8.06 -8.32 15.04
N GLU A 102 -7.38 -8.42 13.90
CA GLU A 102 -7.18 -9.69 13.21
C GLU A 102 -5.99 -9.63 12.27
N ASP A 103 -5.47 -10.80 11.92
CA ASP A 103 -4.42 -10.91 10.89
C ASP A 103 -5.10 -10.89 9.52
N LYS A 104 -5.37 -9.69 9.04
CA LYS A 104 -6.14 -9.52 7.81
C LYS A 104 -5.38 -9.91 6.55
N ILE A 105 -4.05 -9.87 6.57
CA ILE A 105 -3.26 -10.33 5.43
C ILE A 105 -3.44 -11.82 5.23
N ALA A 106 -3.39 -12.59 6.31
CA ALA A 106 -3.59 -14.04 6.23
C ALA A 106 -4.99 -14.43 5.79
N LYS A 107 -5.98 -13.57 6.08
CA LYS A 107 -7.39 -13.85 5.76
C LYS A 107 -7.82 -13.34 4.39
N SER A 108 -7.01 -12.52 3.76
CA SER A 108 -7.39 -11.91 2.46
C SER A 108 -7.20 -12.85 1.27
#